data_9e8ad89a6f642d8063843e518a186328
#
_entry.id   9e8ad89a6f642d8063843e518a186328
#
_cell.length_a   1.000
_cell.length_b   1.000
_cell.length_c   1.000
_cell.angle_alpha   90.00
_cell.angle_beta   90.00
_cell.angle_gamma   90.00
#
_symmetry.space_group_name_H-M   'P 1'
#
loop_
_entity.id
_entity.type
_entity.pdbx_description
1 polymer ?
#
loop_
_entity_poly.entity_id
_entity_poly.type
_entity_poly.pdbx_seq_one_letter_code
_entity_poly.pdbx_strand_id
1 'polypeptide(L)'
;MYKLGCYRKFAVETCPNTGASNAIVHARPLPGQGVPTSMYVECSRAMRLELTDRTVAILSCQVINREGGTDFLYAHFTTPYTLVSRKKAQEMIKKGELGFPED
;
A
#
# COMPACT_ATOMS: atom_id res chain seq x y z
N MET A 1 3.22 11.85 -10.95
CA MET A 1 4.13 11.95 -9.80
C MET A 1 3.33 12.11 -8.51
N TYR A 2 3.76 11.46 -7.43
CA TYR A 2 3.04 11.55 -6.17
C TYR A 2 3.33 12.85 -5.43
N LYS A 3 2.44 13.15 -4.48
CA LYS A 3 2.53 14.38 -3.70
C LYS A 3 2.57 14.02 -2.22
N LEU A 4 3.54 14.57 -1.50
CA LEU A 4 3.71 14.29 -0.08
C LEU A 4 2.54 14.85 0.74
N GLY A 5 2.12 14.09 1.74
CA GLY A 5 1.14 14.53 2.71
C GLY A 5 -0.31 14.48 2.27
N CYS A 6 -0.60 14.05 1.05
CA CYS A 6 -1.97 13.94 0.56
C CYS A 6 -2.47 12.51 0.71
N TYR A 7 -3.60 12.34 1.37
CA TYR A 7 -4.23 11.03 1.48
C TYR A 7 -4.91 10.66 0.19
N ARG A 8 -4.66 9.44 -0.27
CA ARG A 8 -5.31 8.83 -1.42
C ARG A 8 -5.56 7.37 -1.12
N LYS A 9 -6.53 6.78 -1.79
CA LYS A 9 -6.73 5.33 -1.67
C LYS A 9 -5.74 4.62 -2.57
N PHE A 10 -5.10 3.60 -2.03
CA PHE A 10 -4.13 2.77 -2.74
C PHE A 10 -4.50 1.32 -2.60
N ALA A 11 -4.24 0.55 -3.66
CA ALA A 11 -4.29 -0.89 -3.58
C ALA A 11 -2.89 -1.38 -3.23
N VAL A 12 -2.80 -2.15 -2.15
CA VAL A 12 -1.54 -2.73 -1.71
C VAL A 12 -1.68 -4.24 -1.68
N GLU A 13 -0.59 -4.93 -1.92
CA GLU A 13 -0.55 -6.38 -1.88
C GLU A 13 0.40 -6.82 -0.78
N THR A 14 -0.03 -7.78 0.02
CA THR A 14 0.82 -8.35 1.05
C THR A 14 1.81 -9.32 0.42
N CYS A 15 3.04 -9.27 0.88
CA CYS A 15 4.10 -10.16 0.42
C CYS A 15 4.75 -10.83 1.62
N PRO A 16 5.36 -12.02 1.39
CA PRO A 16 6.03 -12.71 2.49
C PRO A 16 7.16 -11.87 3.05
N ASN A 17 7.33 -11.93 4.36
CA ASN A 17 8.45 -11.30 5.02
C ASN A 17 9.64 -12.24 4.98
N THR A 18 10.36 -12.25 3.86
CA THR A 18 11.52 -13.14 3.71
C THR A 18 12.67 -12.68 4.58
N GLY A 19 13.26 -13.59 5.31
CA GLY A 19 14.42 -13.30 6.14
C GLY A 19 14.13 -12.88 7.57
N ALA A 20 12.86 -12.76 7.96
CA ALA A 20 12.50 -12.49 9.34
C ALA A 20 11.85 -13.72 9.95
N SER A 21 12.09 -13.94 11.24
CA SER A 21 11.49 -15.05 11.96
C SER A 21 10.00 -14.83 12.25
N ASN A 22 9.50 -13.64 12.06
CA ASN A 22 8.11 -13.30 12.35
C ASN A 22 7.23 -13.56 11.14
N ALA A 23 6.03 -14.03 11.40
CA ALA A 23 5.05 -14.32 10.35
C ALA A 23 4.33 -13.06 9.84
N ILE A 24 4.82 -11.86 10.17
CA ILE A 24 4.21 -10.61 9.74
C ILE A 24 4.55 -10.37 8.28
N VAL A 25 3.52 -10.21 7.46
CA VAL A 25 3.71 -9.90 6.03
C VAL A 25 4.01 -8.42 5.84
N HIS A 26 4.72 -8.11 4.78
CA HIS A 26 4.89 -6.73 4.32
C HIS A 26 3.83 -6.43 3.29
N ALA A 27 3.63 -5.15 3.01
CA ALA A 27 2.73 -4.72 1.96
C ALA A 27 3.48 -3.82 1.00
N ARG A 28 3.10 -3.90 -0.28
CA ARG A 28 3.68 -3.08 -1.34
C ARG A 28 2.54 -2.58 -2.23
N PRO A 29 2.66 -1.36 -2.79
CA PRO A 29 1.63 -0.88 -3.70
C PRO A 29 1.65 -1.67 -5.00
N LEU A 30 0.47 -1.87 -5.59
CA LEU A 30 0.38 -2.41 -6.94
C LEU A 30 0.89 -1.37 -7.95
N PRO A 31 1.38 -1.80 -9.12
CA PRO A 31 1.87 -0.86 -10.13
C PRO A 31 0.75 0.01 -10.70
N GLY A 32 1.11 1.17 -11.22
CA GLY A 32 0.18 2.05 -11.92
C GLY A 32 -0.48 3.11 -11.05
N GLN A 33 -0.02 3.30 -9.83
CA GLN A 33 -0.64 4.24 -8.89
C GLN A 33 0.20 5.51 -8.66
N GLY A 34 1.20 5.75 -9.49
CA GLY A 34 2.02 6.94 -9.39
C GLY A 34 3.10 6.86 -8.32
N VAL A 35 3.29 5.70 -7.71
CA VAL A 35 4.35 5.46 -6.73
C VAL A 35 5.11 4.20 -7.14
N PRO A 36 6.41 4.09 -6.75
CA PRO A 36 7.18 2.88 -7.05
C PRO A 36 6.60 1.66 -6.34
N THR A 37 6.61 0.52 -7.01
CA THR A 37 6.14 -0.73 -6.39
C THR A 37 7.05 -1.21 -5.27
N SER A 38 8.26 -0.70 -5.21
CA SER A 38 9.20 -1.01 -4.13
C SER A 38 8.98 -0.16 -2.89
N MET A 39 8.08 0.82 -2.95
CA MET A 39 7.84 1.70 -1.83
C MET A 39 7.28 0.93 -0.62
N TYR A 40 7.86 1.18 0.55
CA TYR A 40 7.40 0.55 1.78
C TYR A 40 6.01 1.07 2.16
N VAL A 41 5.15 0.19 2.68
CA VAL A 41 3.83 0.56 3.18
C VAL A 41 3.81 0.31 4.68
N GLU A 42 3.65 1.37 5.46
CA GLU A 42 3.49 1.27 6.90
C GLU A 42 2.00 1.29 7.21
N CYS A 43 1.48 0.18 7.69
CA CYS A 43 0.07 0.02 8.02
C CYS A 43 -0.05 -0.64 9.38
N SER A 44 -1.28 -0.85 9.86
CA SER A 44 -1.47 -1.40 11.19
C SER A 44 -0.87 -2.81 11.29
N ARG A 45 -0.33 -3.10 12.47
CA ARG A 45 0.18 -4.44 12.75
C ARG A 45 -0.94 -5.47 12.70
N ALA A 46 -2.14 -5.10 13.17
CA ALA A 46 -3.29 -5.97 13.13
C ALA A 46 -3.63 -6.39 11.71
N MET A 47 -3.62 -5.44 10.78
CA MET A 47 -3.85 -5.74 9.37
C MET A 47 -2.81 -6.72 8.84
N ARG A 48 -1.53 -6.49 9.14
CA ARG A 48 -0.47 -7.36 8.65
C ARG A 48 -0.51 -8.77 9.25
N LEU A 49 -1.05 -8.90 10.46
CA LEU A 49 -1.20 -10.20 11.11
C LEU A 49 -2.44 -10.96 10.62
N GLU A 50 -3.50 -10.22 10.27
CA GLU A 50 -4.74 -10.82 9.78
C GLU A 50 -4.64 -11.33 8.35
N LEU A 51 -3.91 -10.61 7.51
CA LEU A 51 -3.89 -10.92 6.09
C LEU A 51 -2.86 -11.99 5.78
N THR A 52 -3.24 -12.88 4.89
CA THR A 52 -2.33 -13.87 4.36
C THR A 52 -1.52 -13.26 3.23
N ASP A 53 -0.53 -14.00 2.77
CA ASP A 53 0.30 -13.62 1.64
C ASP A 53 -0.53 -13.41 0.38
N ARG A 54 -0.13 -12.45 -0.43
CA ARG A 54 -0.75 -12.12 -1.73
C ARG A 54 -2.20 -11.67 -1.65
N THR A 55 -2.57 -11.08 -0.53
CA THR A 55 -3.89 -10.48 -0.37
C THR A 55 -3.83 -9.03 -0.81
N VAL A 56 -4.83 -8.59 -1.57
CA VAL A 56 -4.91 -7.21 -2.04
C VAL A 56 -5.93 -6.46 -1.21
N ALA A 57 -5.54 -5.31 -0.69
CA ALA A 57 -6.41 -4.47 0.12
C ALA A 57 -6.34 -3.03 -0.37
N ILE A 58 -7.46 -2.33 -0.25
CA ILE A 58 -7.53 -0.90 -0.57
C ILE A 58 -7.65 -0.15 0.74
N LEU A 59 -6.79 0.84 0.94
CA LEU A 59 -6.82 1.68 2.13
C LEU A 59 -6.28 3.06 1.82
N SER A 60 -6.64 4.03 2.67
CA SER A 60 -6.16 5.40 2.52
C SER A 60 -4.75 5.52 3.07
N CYS A 61 -3.85 6.03 2.24
CA CYS A 61 -2.45 6.26 2.63
C CYS A 61 -2.01 7.63 2.16
N GLN A 62 -0.96 8.13 2.80
CA GLN A 62 -0.26 9.31 2.32
C GLN A 62 1.21 8.94 2.12
N VAL A 63 1.86 9.61 1.19
CA VAL A 63 3.31 9.45 1.02
C VAL A 63 3.96 10.42 1.99
N ILE A 64 4.80 9.92 2.86
CA ILE A 64 5.55 10.77 3.78
C ILE A 64 7.03 10.45 3.66
N ASN A 65 7.85 11.39 4.12
CA ASN A 65 9.30 11.25 4.12
C ASN A 65 9.78 11.40 5.56
N ARG A 66 10.46 10.40 6.06
CA ARG A 66 11.11 10.50 7.36
C ARG A 66 12.42 11.24 7.16
N GLU A 67 12.77 12.06 8.12
CA GLU A 67 13.98 12.86 8.08
C GLU A 67 15.19 12.05 7.63
N GLY A 68 15.74 12.42 6.48
CA GLY A 68 16.89 11.73 5.91
C GLY A 68 16.60 10.36 5.31
N GLY A 69 15.34 9.95 5.24
CA GLY A 69 14.98 8.63 4.73
C GLY A 69 14.32 8.65 3.37
N THR A 70 13.91 7.47 2.91
CA THR A 70 13.17 7.29 1.67
C THR A 70 11.70 7.56 1.89
N ASP A 71 11.01 8.02 0.85
CA ASP A 71 9.56 8.18 0.90
C ASP A 71 8.88 6.83 1.09
N PHE A 72 7.78 6.82 1.82
CA PHE A 72 7.02 5.60 2.03
C PHE A 72 5.53 5.94 2.19
N LEU A 73 4.68 4.94 1.98
CA LEU A 73 3.24 5.07 2.19
C LEU A 73 2.92 4.82 3.66
N TYR A 74 2.13 5.70 4.23
CA TYR A 74 1.72 5.59 5.62
C TYR A 74 0.21 5.54 5.73
N ALA A 75 -0.30 4.51 6.40
CA ALA A 75 -1.71 4.39 6.76
C ALA A 75 -1.81 4.38 8.28
N HIS A 76 -2.63 5.27 8.82
CA HIS A 76 -2.85 5.32 10.27
C HIS A 76 -3.32 3.95 10.77
N PHE A 77 -2.94 3.57 12.00
CA PHE A 77 -3.25 2.24 12.52
C PHE A 77 -4.76 1.97 12.66
N THR A 78 -5.59 3.00 12.68
CA THR A 78 -7.05 2.85 12.72
C THR A 78 -7.69 2.89 11.33
N THR A 79 -6.90 3.05 10.28
CA THR A 79 -7.44 3.14 8.92
C THR A 79 -8.10 1.84 8.51
N PRO A 80 -9.38 1.87 8.11
CA PRO A 80 -10.01 0.66 7.61
C PRO A 80 -9.46 0.26 6.25
N TYR A 81 -9.54 -1.00 5.94
CA TYR A 81 -9.14 -1.50 4.63
C TYR A 81 -10.22 -2.40 4.05
N THR A 82 -10.27 -2.48 2.73
CA THR A 82 -11.25 -3.29 2.02
C THR A 82 -10.49 -4.33 1.19
N LEU A 83 -10.84 -5.59 1.36
CA LEU A 83 -10.22 -6.66 0.56
C LEU A 83 -10.88 -6.70 -0.81
N VAL A 84 -10.07 -6.81 -1.84
CA VAL A 84 -10.54 -6.91 -3.22
C VAL A 84 -9.69 -7.94 -3.96
N SER A 85 -10.19 -8.42 -5.09
CA SER A 85 -9.37 -9.25 -5.96
C SER A 85 -8.32 -8.37 -6.65
N ARG A 86 -7.22 -8.99 -7.05
CA ARG A 86 -6.20 -8.29 -7.84
C ARG A 86 -6.79 -7.70 -9.12
N LYS A 87 -7.66 -8.47 -9.78
CA LYS A 87 -8.32 -8.02 -11.01
C LYS A 87 -9.14 -6.76 -10.77
N LYS A 88 -9.91 -6.74 -9.69
CA LYS A 88 -10.73 -5.57 -9.35
C LYS A 88 -9.85 -4.36 -9.05
N ALA A 89 -8.77 -4.55 -8.30
CA ALA A 89 -7.84 -3.47 -8.02
C ALA A 89 -7.20 -2.92 -9.29
N GLN A 90 -6.80 -3.81 -10.20
CA GLN A 90 -6.20 -3.38 -11.48
C GLN A 90 -7.19 -2.58 -12.32
N GLU A 91 -8.46 -2.96 -12.33
CA GLU A 91 -9.50 -2.20 -13.03
C GLU A 91 -9.65 -0.80 -12.44
N MET A 92 -9.65 -0.69 -11.12
CA MET A 92 -9.77 0.59 -10.44
C MET A 92 -8.57 1.49 -10.72
N ILE A 93 -7.37 0.91 -10.73
CA ILE A 93 -6.15 1.64 -11.07
C ILE A 93 -6.24 2.17 -12.50
N LYS A 94 -6.67 1.32 -13.42
CA LYS A 94 -6.79 1.68 -14.84
C LYS A 94 -7.78 2.81 -15.05
N LYS A 95 -8.83 2.88 -14.24
CA LYS A 95 -9.83 3.94 -14.29
C LYS A 95 -9.39 5.21 -13.57
N GLY A 96 -8.23 5.22 -12.95
CA GLY A 96 -7.73 6.38 -12.22
C GLY A 96 -8.38 6.59 -10.85
N GLU A 97 -8.97 5.56 -10.27
CA GLU A 97 -9.67 5.66 -8.99
C GLU A 97 -8.74 5.51 -7.80
N LEU A 98 -7.52 5.01 -8.02
CA LEU A 98 -6.57 4.75 -6.95
C LEU A 98 -5.24 5.46 -7.22
N GLY A 99 -4.57 5.83 -6.14
CA GLY A 99 -3.24 6.42 -6.22
C GLY A 99 -3.21 7.81 -6.82
N PHE A 100 -2.05 8.16 -7.35
CA PHE A 100 -1.84 9.44 -8.03
C PHE A 100 -1.80 9.21 -9.53
N PRO A 101 -2.20 10.22 -10.31
CA PRO A 101 -2.11 10.11 -11.77
C PRO A 101 -0.66 9.87 -12.19
N GLU A 102 -0.48 9.00 -13.16
CA GLU A 102 0.82 8.80 -13.80
C GLU A 102 0.87 9.65 -15.05
N ASP A 103 1.95 10.37 -15.19
CA ASP A 103 2.17 11.23 -16.35
C ASP A 103 2.84 10.46 -17.47
#